data_45e4430ed2dfd9b4eb7d1a69dcb751d6
#
_entry.id   45e4430ed2dfd9b4eb7d1a69dcb751d6
#
_cell.length_a   1.000
_cell.length_b   1.000
_cell.length_c   1.000
_cell.angle_alpha   90.00
_cell.angle_beta   90.00
_cell.angle_gamma   90.00
#
_symmetry.space_group_name_H-M   'P 1'
#
loop_
_entity.id
_entity.type
_entity.pdbx_description
1 polymer ?
#
loop_
_entity_poly.entity_id
_entity_poly.type
_entity_poly.pdbx_seq_one_letter_code
_entity_poly.pdbx_strand_id
1 'polypeptide(L)'
;MHVNPLIRVGVLVVVCLSAVTFSAADKAKLDDFARCLGQKKAVMYGAFYCDHCKEQKDLFGDSAQYLPYVECVEKGTRKVTEQCKTLAIRRTPTWIFEESGDRIDGKVLSLQELSQKSGCRLP
;
A
#
# COMPACT_ATOMS: atom_id res chain seq x y z
N MET A 1 8.57 32.38 65.47
CA MET A 1 7.99 32.61 64.12
C MET A 1 8.68 31.68 63.14
N HIS A 2 8.02 30.61 62.77
CA HIS A 2 8.58 29.66 61.78
C HIS A 2 7.93 29.97 60.45
N VAL A 3 8.77 30.39 59.49
CA VAL A 3 8.38 30.57 58.10
C VAL A 3 8.60 29.23 57.42
N ASN A 4 7.52 28.57 57.02
CA ASN A 4 7.58 27.36 56.20
C ASN A 4 7.94 27.75 54.75
N PRO A 5 9.01 27.19 54.19
CA PRO A 5 9.23 27.32 52.77
C PRO A 5 8.26 26.36 52.02
N LEU A 6 7.38 26.94 51.24
CA LEU A 6 6.54 26.23 50.29
C LEU A 6 7.41 25.55 49.25
N ILE A 7 7.52 24.25 49.36
CA ILE A 7 8.09 23.39 48.30
C ILE A 7 7.14 23.40 47.13
N ARG A 8 7.46 24.18 46.10
CA ARG A 8 6.81 24.08 44.80
C ARG A 8 7.30 22.79 44.11
N VAL A 9 6.51 21.74 44.20
CA VAL A 9 6.67 20.56 43.41
C VAL A 9 6.27 20.91 41.96
N GLY A 10 7.26 21.20 41.12
CA GLY A 10 7.04 21.36 39.70
C GLY A 10 6.78 19.98 39.08
N VAL A 11 5.52 19.73 38.71
CA VAL A 11 5.17 18.54 37.92
C VAL A 11 5.73 18.74 36.54
N LEU A 12 6.86 18.09 36.24
CA LEU A 12 7.39 17.96 34.90
C LEU A 12 6.49 16.98 34.15
N VAL A 13 5.58 17.51 33.34
CA VAL A 13 4.83 16.72 32.39
C VAL A 13 5.79 16.37 31.24
N VAL A 14 6.38 15.18 31.29
CA VAL A 14 7.13 14.62 30.19
C VAL A 14 6.10 14.14 29.16
N VAL A 15 5.84 14.97 28.17
CA VAL A 15 5.09 14.57 26.99
C VAL A 15 5.99 13.65 26.17
N CYS A 16 5.85 12.34 26.37
CA CYS A 16 6.44 11.35 25.47
C CYS A 16 5.72 11.45 24.12
N LEU A 17 6.28 12.21 23.18
CA LEU A 17 5.94 12.06 21.78
C LEU A 17 6.47 10.68 21.33
N SER A 18 5.59 9.69 21.37
CA SER A 18 5.85 8.39 20.75
C SER A 18 5.85 8.60 19.25
N ALA A 19 7.01 8.92 18.67
CA ALA A 19 7.19 8.83 17.24
C ALA A 19 7.02 7.35 16.87
N VAL A 20 5.93 7.03 16.15
CA VAL A 20 5.75 5.71 15.55
C VAL A 20 6.81 5.57 14.46
N THR A 21 7.97 5.05 14.82
CA THR A 21 9.01 4.71 13.86
C THR A 21 8.62 3.41 13.18
N PHE A 22 8.31 3.47 11.90
CA PHE A 22 8.12 2.29 11.08
C PHE A 22 9.43 1.50 11.08
N SER A 23 9.43 0.30 11.64
CA SER A 23 10.66 -0.46 11.82
C SER A 23 11.13 -1.10 10.51
N ALA A 24 12.45 -1.38 10.40
CA ALA A 24 13.01 -2.14 9.26
C ALA A 24 12.36 -3.51 9.11
N ALA A 25 11.92 -4.14 10.23
CA ALA A 25 11.21 -5.41 10.22
C ALA A 25 9.81 -5.29 9.60
N ASP A 26 9.09 -4.19 9.86
CA ASP A 26 7.77 -3.95 9.26
C ASP A 26 7.87 -3.70 7.76
N LYS A 27 8.91 -2.94 7.34
CA LYS A 27 9.21 -2.75 5.92
C LYS A 27 9.52 -4.08 5.22
N ALA A 28 10.34 -4.95 5.82
CA ALA A 28 10.69 -6.25 5.25
C ALA A 28 9.45 -7.13 5.05
N LYS A 29 8.51 -7.13 6.01
CA LYS A 29 7.24 -7.87 5.88
C LYS A 29 6.37 -7.33 4.74
N LEU A 30 6.34 -6.03 4.55
CA LEU A 30 5.59 -5.39 3.47
C LEU A 30 6.23 -5.65 2.10
N ASP A 31 7.57 -5.67 2.02
CA ASP A 31 8.30 -6.11 0.83
C ASP A 31 7.95 -7.56 0.45
N ASP A 32 7.95 -8.46 1.44
CA ASP A 32 7.61 -9.88 1.23
C ASP A 32 6.16 -10.05 0.79
N PHE A 33 5.24 -9.28 1.37
CA PHE A 33 3.84 -9.28 0.96
C PHE A 33 3.66 -8.83 -0.49
N ALA A 34 4.30 -7.73 -0.89
CA ALA A 34 4.27 -7.24 -2.26
C ALA A 34 4.83 -8.27 -3.27
N ARG A 35 5.95 -8.93 -2.93
CA ARG A 35 6.53 -10.02 -3.75
C ARG A 35 5.63 -11.24 -3.82
N CYS A 36 4.98 -11.61 -2.72
CA CYS A 36 4.04 -12.72 -2.68
C CYS A 36 2.87 -12.50 -3.65
N LEU A 37 2.34 -11.27 -3.74
CA LEU A 37 1.28 -10.95 -4.70
C LEU A 37 1.70 -11.30 -6.13
N GLY A 38 2.95 -11.00 -6.51
CA GLY A 38 3.50 -11.39 -7.82
C GLY A 38 3.61 -12.90 -8.00
N GLN A 39 4.09 -13.61 -6.97
CA GLN A 39 4.19 -15.08 -6.99
C GLN A 39 2.82 -15.74 -7.14
N LYS A 40 1.79 -15.13 -6.54
CA LYS A 40 0.39 -15.56 -6.64
C LYS A 40 -0.33 -15.03 -7.88
N LYS A 41 0.40 -14.40 -8.78
CA LYS A 41 -0.15 -13.81 -10.02
C LYS A 41 -1.36 -12.90 -9.78
N ALA A 42 -1.29 -12.14 -8.68
CA ALA A 42 -2.20 -11.06 -8.39
C ALA A 42 -1.62 -9.78 -9.00
N VAL A 43 -2.10 -9.36 -10.16
CA VAL A 43 -1.53 -8.27 -10.94
C VAL A 43 -2.40 -7.03 -10.88
N MET A 44 -1.79 -5.89 -10.62
CA MET A 44 -2.42 -4.58 -10.65
C MET A 44 -2.19 -3.91 -12.01
N TYR A 45 -3.27 -3.66 -12.73
CA TYR A 45 -3.26 -2.90 -13.98
C TYR A 45 -3.65 -1.45 -13.68
N GLY A 46 -2.82 -0.51 -14.11
CA GLY A 46 -3.01 0.90 -13.77
C GLY A 46 -2.58 1.85 -14.86
N ALA A 47 -2.63 3.14 -14.54
CA ALA A 47 -2.17 4.21 -15.39
C ALA A 47 -1.38 5.23 -14.55
N PHE A 48 -0.33 5.82 -15.12
CA PHE A 48 0.55 6.75 -14.41
C PHE A 48 -0.18 8.00 -13.88
N TYR A 49 -1.29 8.40 -14.49
CA TYR A 49 -2.11 9.56 -14.10
C TYR A 49 -3.31 9.20 -13.20
N CYS A 50 -3.42 7.97 -12.77
CA CYS A 50 -4.56 7.46 -12.00
C CYS A 50 -4.34 7.70 -10.50
N ASP A 51 -5.15 8.56 -9.88
CA ASP A 51 -5.05 8.89 -8.45
C ASP A 51 -5.30 7.67 -7.54
N HIS A 52 -6.28 6.82 -7.86
CA HIS A 52 -6.54 5.59 -7.12
C HIS A 52 -5.39 4.57 -7.27
N CYS A 53 -4.69 4.56 -8.39
CA CYS A 53 -3.48 3.74 -8.55
C CYS A 53 -2.36 4.23 -7.64
N LYS A 54 -2.21 5.55 -7.52
CA LYS A 54 -1.26 6.15 -6.56
C LYS A 54 -1.65 5.79 -5.14
N GLU A 55 -2.90 5.97 -4.76
CA GLU A 55 -3.43 5.60 -3.44
C GLU A 55 -3.16 4.12 -3.12
N GLN A 56 -3.40 3.22 -4.07
CA GLN A 56 -3.10 1.80 -3.92
C GLN A 56 -1.61 1.54 -3.66
N LYS A 57 -0.73 2.21 -4.39
CA LYS A 57 0.73 2.10 -4.19
C LYS A 57 1.17 2.70 -2.86
N ASP A 58 0.57 3.79 -2.42
CA ASP A 58 0.90 4.47 -1.16
C ASP A 58 0.67 3.57 0.06
N LEU A 59 -0.26 2.59 0.00
CA LEU A 59 -0.44 1.59 1.05
C LEU A 59 0.81 0.70 1.26
N PHE A 60 1.66 0.60 0.24
CA PHE A 60 2.90 -0.18 0.28
C PHE A 60 4.13 0.68 0.57
N GLY A 61 4.01 2.01 0.55
CA GLY A 61 5.15 2.90 0.70
C GLY A 61 6.28 2.52 -0.26
N ASP A 62 7.52 2.42 0.25
CA ASP A 62 8.68 2.01 -0.55
C ASP A 62 8.58 0.58 -1.10
N SER A 63 7.78 -0.28 -0.48
CA SER A 63 7.55 -1.65 -0.94
C SER A 63 6.72 -1.71 -2.23
N ALA A 64 6.12 -0.59 -2.66
CA ALA A 64 5.39 -0.50 -3.93
C ALA A 64 6.25 -0.85 -5.15
N GLN A 65 7.58 -0.69 -5.06
CA GLN A 65 8.51 -1.11 -6.11
C GLN A 65 8.46 -2.61 -6.43
N TYR A 66 7.97 -3.43 -5.49
CA TYR A 66 7.84 -4.88 -5.64
C TYR A 66 6.43 -5.33 -6.04
N LEU A 67 5.48 -4.39 -6.18
CA LEU A 67 4.13 -4.72 -6.62
C LEU A 67 4.13 -5.27 -8.05
N PRO A 68 3.35 -6.31 -8.32
CA PRO A 68 3.11 -6.80 -9.67
C PRO A 68 2.23 -5.81 -10.44
N TYR A 69 2.84 -4.80 -11.01
CA TYR A 69 2.18 -3.69 -11.68
C TYR A 69 2.39 -3.70 -13.18
N VAL A 70 1.32 -3.49 -13.93
CA VAL A 70 1.34 -3.30 -15.39
C VAL A 70 0.80 -1.91 -15.73
N GLU A 71 1.63 -1.11 -16.41
CA GLU A 71 1.20 0.17 -16.95
C GLU A 71 0.37 -0.03 -18.21
N CYS A 72 -0.88 0.45 -18.18
CA CYS A 72 -1.81 0.32 -19.30
C CYS A 72 -1.75 1.46 -20.32
N VAL A 73 -0.90 2.46 -20.08
CA VAL A 73 -0.78 3.61 -20.99
C VAL A 73 0.62 3.65 -21.59
N GLU A 74 0.69 3.78 -22.91
CA GLU A 74 1.95 3.92 -23.60
C GLU A 74 2.68 5.20 -23.16
N LYS A 75 3.99 5.07 -22.88
CA LYS A 75 4.83 6.15 -22.38
C LYS A 75 4.72 7.39 -23.27
N GLY A 76 4.48 8.54 -22.61
CA GLY A 76 4.39 9.84 -23.29
C GLY A 76 3.10 10.06 -24.08
N THR A 77 2.13 9.17 -23.97
CA THR A 77 0.83 9.24 -24.64
C THR A 77 -0.31 9.04 -23.65
N ARG A 78 -1.54 9.00 -24.17
CA ARG A 78 -2.73 8.52 -23.43
C ARG A 78 -3.35 7.29 -24.11
N LYS A 79 -2.59 6.64 -24.98
CA LYS A 79 -3.05 5.43 -25.66
C LYS A 79 -2.96 4.23 -24.74
N VAL A 80 -4.01 3.45 -24.72
CA VAL A 80 -4.06 2.18 -23.97
C VAL A 80 -3.21 1.14 -24.72
N THR A 81 -2.39 0.40 -23.97
CA THR A 81 -1.57 -0.68 -24.51
C THR A 81 -2.42 -1.83 -25.06
N GLU A 82 -1.90 -2.58 -26.02
CA GLU A 82 -2.63 -3.73 -26.58
C GLU A 82 -2.91 -4.81 -25.53
N GLN A 83 -1.99 -5.04 -24.59
CA GLN A 83 -2.20 -5.97 -23.48
C GLN A 83 -3.45 -5.58 -22.67
N CYS A 84 -3.59 -4.33 -22.28
CA CYS A 84 -4.72 -3.87 -21.49
C CYS A 84 -6.02 -3.80 -22.28
N LYS A 85 -5.95 -3.55 -23.60
CA LYS A 85 -7.11 -3.66 -24.48
C LYS A 85 -7.61 -5.10 -24.55
N THR A 86 -6.70 -6.06 -24.77
CA THR A 86 -7.02 -7.49 -24.82
C THR A 86 -7.65 -7.98 -23.51
N LEU A 87 -7.17 -7.49 -22.37
CA LEU A 87 -7.73 -7.78 -21.06
C LEU A 87 -8.98 -6.95 -20.73
N ALA A 88 -9.42 -6.08 -21.64
CA ALA A 88 -10.55 -5.18 -21.46
C ALA A 88 -10.45 -4.35 -20.17
N ILE A 89 -9.24 -3.84 -19.86
CA ILE A 89 -9.04 -2.93 -18.73
C ILE A 89 -9.67 -1.57 -19.06
N ARG A 90 -10.79 -1.25 -18.42
CA ARG A 90 -11.54 0.00 -18.66
C ARG A 90 -11.51 0.95 -17.49
N ARG A 91 -11.13 0.47 -16.34
CA ARG A 91 -10.98 1.24 -15.09
C ARG A 91 -9.65 0.93 -14.44
N THR A 92 -9.07 1.89 -13.76
CA THR A 92 -7.81 1.71 -13.03
C THR A 92 -7.98 2.21 -11.59
N PRO A 93 -7.34 1.55 -10.63
CA PRO A 93 -6.63 0.27 -10.77
C PRO A 93 -7.61 -0.89 -11.05
N THR A 94 -7.19 -1.86 -11.84
CA THR A 94 -7.85 -3.16 -11.93
C THR A 94 -6.92 -4.23 -11.38
N TRP A 95 -7.38 -4.99 -10.42
CA TRP A 95 -6.69 -6.16 -9.92
C TRP A 95 -7.22 -7.42 -10.59
N ILE A 96 -6.33 -8.27 -11.08
CA ILE A 96 -6.65 -9.60 -11.59
C ILE A 96 -5.88 -10.62 -10.77
N PHE A 97 -6.60 -11.55 -10.16
CA PHE A 97 -6.06 -12.64 -9.36
C PHE A 97 -6.19 -13.94 -10.16
N GLU A 98 -5.13 -14.34 -10.87
CA GLU A 98 -5.21 -15.47 -11.80
C GLU A 98 -5.55 -16.79 -11.11
N GLU A 99 -5.04 -17.02 -9.87
CA GLU A 99 -5.30 -18.27 -9.13
C GLU A 99 -6.77 -18.43 -8.72
N SER A 100 -7.44 -17.36 -8.32
CA SER A 100 -8.86 -17.41 -7.93
C SER A 100 -9.81 -17.09 -9.08
N GLY A 101 -9.32 -16.45 -10.15
CA GLY A 101 -10.11 -15.92 -11.24
C GLY A 101 -10.83 -14.60 -10.90
N ASP A 102 -10.57 -14.04 -9.74
CA ASP A 102 -11.18 -12.78 -9.32
C ASP A 102 -10.63 -11.60 -10.12
N ARG A 103 -11.53 -10.66 -10.41
CA ARG A 103 -11.19 -9.37 -11.01
C ARG A 103 -11.93 -8.25 -10.29
N ILE A 104 -11.19 -7.21 -9.91
CA ILE A 104 -11.73 -6.04 -9.20
C ILE A 104 -11.35 -4.78 -9.97
N ASP A 105 -12.35 -4.13 -10.54
CA ASP A 105 -12.16 -2.94 -11.39
C ASP A 105 -12.37 -1.64 -10.60
N GLY A 106 -11.44 -0.70 -10.74
CA GLY A 106 -11.58 0.69 -10.29
C GLY A 106 -11.65 0.89 -8.78
N LYS A 107 -11.17 -0.06 -7.99
CA LYS A 107 -11.19 0.00 -6.53
C LYS A 107 -9.80 -0.12 -5.93
N VAL A 108 -9.49 0.72 -4.95
CA VAL A 108 -8.35 0.54 -4.06
C VAL A 108 -8.68 -0.58 -3.08
N LEU A 109 -7.84 -1.60 -3.00
CA LEU A 109 -7.98 -2.71 -2.07
C LEU A 109 -7.08 -2.50 -0.85
N SER A 110 -7.62 -2.72 0.34
CA SER A 110 -6.81 -2.76 1.56
C SER A 110 -5.82 -3.93 1.53
N LEU A 111 -4.76 -3.85 2.34
CA LEU A 111 -3.81 -4.96 2.47
C LEU A 111 -4.52 -6.26 2.92
N GLN A 112 -5.55 -6.13 3.75
CA GLN A 112 -6.35 -7.27 4.19
C GLN A 112 -7.15 -7.90 3.04
N GLU A 113 -7.81 -7.09 2.19
CA GLU A 113 -8.53 -7.60 1.01
C GLU A 113 -7.56 -8.27 0.03
N LEU A 114 -6.38 -7.67 -0.20
CA LEU A 114 -5.34 -8.26 -1.03
C LEU A 114 -4.86 -9.60 -0.47
N SER A 115 -4.64 -9.69 0.86
CA SER A 115 -4.26 -10.93 1.54
C SER A 115 -5.33 -12.02 1.35
N GLN A 116 -6.59 -11.70 1.59
CA GLN A 116 -7.70 -12.65 1.46
C GLN A 116 -7.86 -13.18 0.03
N LYS A 117 -7.70 -12.31 -0.97
CA LYS A 117 -7.87 -12.68 -2.38
C LYS A 117 -6.68 -13.41 -2.98
N SER A 118 -5.48 -13.10 -2.54
CA SER A 118 -4.25 -13.70 -3.06
C SER A 118 -3.78 -14.92 -2.28
N GLY A 119 -4.21 -15.09 -1.03
CA GLY A 119 -3.67 -16.07 -0.12
C GLY A 119 -2.30 -15.70 0.47
N CYS A 120 -1.80 -14.50 0.20
CA CYS A 120 -0.57 -14.00 0.81
C CYS A 120 -0.80 -13.64 2.28
N ARG A 121 0.19 -13.96 3.14
CA ARG A 121 0.12 -13.59 4.56
C ARG A 121 0.16 -12.07 4.71
N LEU A 122 -0.75 -11.54 5.48
CA LEU A 122 -0.78 -10.14 5.86
C LEU A 122 0.51 -9.77 6.62
N PRO A 123 1.10 -8.59 6.33
CA PRO A 123 2.34 -8.14 6.99
C PRO A 123 2.21 -7.98 8.51
#